data_49349ed1d2a8fdbc9350fb309c5cc867
#
_entry.id   49349ed1d2a8fdbc9350fb309c5cc867
#
_cell.length_a   1.000
_cell.length_b   1.000
_cell.length_c   1.000
_cell.angle_alpha   90.00
_cell.angle_beta   90.00
_cell.angle_gamma   90.00
#
_symmetry.space_group_name_H-M   'P 1'
#
loop_
_entity.id
_entity.type
_entity.pdbx_description
1 polymer ?
#
loop_
_entity_poly.entity_id
_entity_poly.type
_entity_poly.pdbx_seq_one_letter_code
_entity_poly.pdbx_strand_id
1 'polypeptide(L)'
;MKTLTQILFLSIFASINLVGCGEKPSVVDETAGIGSNPEYRGSWAQVPVILSRITVPSFPNRMLVVTDKPYNAVADGSVDAREAIQSAIVDLSRYGGGQLIIPRGIFFVDGPLNLESNVNLHLEAGSELSFGTDYEKYLPQVLTRYEGTDVYNFSPLIYAYQKKNIAITGLGTITGNAAESWSTWVDKAAHEDLKRIPGSSKMASEQASRNMNNQDTPLFERAFDESDKLRPSFMLFYNSENILIEGVKIIDSPFWVNHFYMSKNITVRNMVMTSFNKNNDGIDIESSEDVHIHDVDFSTGDDCISIKSGRDLEGLHKMIPSKNIVVQNVRFLADDAIALGSEASGGVRNVFVENSIGENLRKGFYFKANNNRGSHFEHIRIRNLTFGDLADVPENRRKLNMIEVTTNYDSAGVVYDRPPEFKDIRFENLTGGSSIYPLKLEGTKQSLLRDFVFDDVDIGVGEQPNIIKDTDFESMFFRNMTVAGEPLKANVDGSDTATQIVQTNNTPPDVYAGEEQIVQLSNKNTIWLRGDAVDVENDSLIYIWEAVPAASEGISIGEDTNGDSITFAFADENAVSFSNPDGLSTQVTFDAPGIYRLRLNVNDGLATGYHTVFTEVRR
;
A
#
# COMPACT_ATOMS: atom_id res chain seq x y z
N MET A 1 -40.66 26.21 -64.44
CA MET A 1 -40.11 25.54 -65.64
C MET A 1 -38.91 24.74 -65.21
N LYS A 2 -39.09 23.43 -65.17
CA LYS A 2 -38.25 22.35 -65.71
C LYS A 2 -36.80 22.34 -65.11
N THR A 3 -36.21 21.28 -64.60
CA THR A 3 -36.42 19.84 -64.90
C THR A 3 -35.75 19.00 -63.81
N LEU A 4 -36.38 17.92 -63.37
CA LEU A 4 -35.84 16.80 -62.63
C LEU A 4 -34.71 16.12 -63.42
N THR A 5 -33.68 15.65 -62.74
CA THR A 5 -32.89 14.51 -63.18
C THR A 5 -32.73 13.52 -62.05
N GLN A 6 -33.39 12.39 -62.15
CA GLN A 6 -33.26 11.20 -61.32
C GLN A 6 -31.95 10.50 -61.68
N ILE A 7 -31.18 10.14 -60.68
CA ILE A 7 -30.13 9.13 -60.82
C ILE A 7 -30.57 7.88 -60.07
N LEU A 8 -30.73 6.83 -60.82
CA LEU A 8 -31.11 5.48 -60.46
C LEU A 8 -29.93 4.79 -59.76
N PHE A 9 -30.07 4.39 -58.51
CA PHE A 9 -29.14 3.45 -57.90
C PHE A 9 -29.76 2.04 -57.95
N LEU A 10 -29.09 1.16 -58.64
CA LEU A 10 -29.39 -0.26 -58.73
C LEU A 10 -29.06 -0.94 -57.40
N SER A 11 -30.07 -1.43 -56.70
CA SER A 11 -29.92 -2.29 -55.52
C SER A 11 -29.73 -3.73 -55.96
N ILE A 12 -28.55 -4.26 -55.76
CA ILE A 12 -28.27 -5.71 -55.85
C ILE A 12 -28.65 -6.33 -54.52
N PHE A 13 -29.79 -7.03 -54.48
CA PHE A 13 -30.17 -7.92 -53.40
C PHE A 13 -29.32 -9.20 -53.50
N ALA A 14 -28.35 -9.35 -52.64
CA ALA A 14 -27.76 -10.65 -52.35
C ALA A 14 -28.58 -11.30 -51.22
N SER A 15 -29.29 -12.35 -51.58
CA SER A 15 -30.04 -13.19 -50.66
C SER A 15 -29.04 -13.95 -49.78
N ILE A 16 -28.84 -13.53 -48.53
CA ILE A 16 -28.15 -14.34 -47.53
C ILE A 16 -29.22 -15.19 -46.84
N ASN A 17 -29.18 -16.49 -47.09
CA ASN A 17 -29.92 -17.48 -46.31
C ASN A 17 -29.43 -17.42 -44.83
N LEU A 18 -30.22 -16.88 -43.96
CA LEU A 18 -30.12 -17.07 -42.52
C LEU A 18 -30.56 -18.50 -42.20
N VAL A 19 -29.58 -19.39 -42.12
CA VAL A 19 -29.72 -20.63 -41.35
C VAL A 19 -29.68 -20.21 -39.91
N GLY A 20 -30.83 -20.17 -39.27
CA GLY A 20 -30.96 -19.98 -37.84
C GLY A 20 -30.44 -21.22 -37.09
N CYS A 21 -29.17 -21.24 -36.77
CA CYS A 21 -28.68 -21.96 -35.59
C CYS A 21 -28.86 -20.99 -34.42
N GLY A 22 -29.93 -21.15 -33.70
CA GLY A 22 -30.06 -20.63 -32.35
C GLY A 22 -29.06 -21.39 -31.49
N GLU A 23 -27.84 -20.88 -31.38
CA GLU A 23 -27.00 -21.20 -30.23
C GLU A 23 -27.77 -20.66 -29.00
N LYS A 24 -28.31 -21.61 -28.22
CA LYS A 24 -28.62 -21.33 -26.83
C LYS A 24 -27.38 -20.68 -26.26
N PRO A 25 -27.51 -19.54 -25.52
CA PRO A 25 -26.37 -19.03 -24.78
C PRO A 25 -25.77 -20.22 -24.03
N SER A 26 -24.50 -20.52 -24.28
CA SER A 26 -23.78 -21.53 -23.51
C SER A 26 -24.05 -21.20 -22.06
N VAL A 27 -24.69 -22.11 -21.35
CA VAL A 27 -24.73 -22.06 -19.90
C VAL A 27 -23.27 -22.09 -19.52
N VAL A 28 -22.70 -20.93 -19.15
CA VAL A 28 -21.39 -20.88 -18.54
C VAL A 28 -21.52 -21.83 -17.37
N ASP A 29 -20.70 -22.86 -17.33
CA ASP A 29 -20.65 -23.79 -16.19
C ASP A 29 -20.29 -22.96 -14.97
N GLU A 30 -21.31 -22.52 -14.25
CA GLU A 30 -21.21 -21.62 -13.10
C GLU A 30 -20.56 -22.35 -11.90
N THR A 31 -20.29 -23.66 -12.05
CA THR A 31 -19.60 -24.48 -11.05
C THR A 31 -18.10 -24.63 -11.33
N ALA A 32 -17.62 -24.24 -12.52
CA ALA A 32 -16.21 -24.25 -12.81
C ALA A 32 -15.51 -23.14 -11.99
N GLY A 33 -14.77 -23.53 -10.99
CA GLY A 33 -13.88 -22.64 -10.24
C GLY A 33 -12.78 -22.08 -11.11
N ILE A 34 -12.14 -21.00 -10.65
CA ILE A 34 -10.97 -20.41 -11.30
C ILE A 34 -9.83 -21.43 -11.43
N GLY A 35 -9.76 -22.42 -10.52
CA GLY A 35 -8.77 -23.49 -10.50
C GLY A 35 -8.67 -24.37 -11.75
N SER A 36 -9.65 -24.29 -12.65
CA SER A 36 -9.55 -24.95 -13.97
C SER A 36 -8.60 -24.23 -14.93
N ASN A 37 -8.22 -22.98 -14.64
CA ASN A 37 -7.24 -22.22 -15.41
C ASN A 37 -5.85 -22.38 -14.77
N PRO A 38 -4.85 -22.96 -15.46
CA PRO A 38 -3.51 -23.14 -14.91
C PRO A 38 -2.77 -21.81 -14.59
N GLU A 39 -3.30 -20.66 -15.03
CA GLU A 39 -2.75 -19.34 -14.71
C GLU A 39 -3.21 -18.83 -13.32
N TYR A 40 -4.26 -19.43 -12.75
CA TYR A 40 -4.82 -19.02 -11.46
C TYR A 40 -4.71 -20.16 -10.46
N ARG A 41 -3.86 -19.98 -9.45
CA ARG A 41 -3.61 -20.99 -8.43
C ARG A 41 -3.47 -20.36 -7.05
N GLY A 42 -4.38 -20.70 -6.14
CA GLY A 42 -4.37 -20.22 -4.77
C GLY A 42 -4.51 -18.70 -4.66
N SER A 43 -4.08 -18.11 -3.56
CA SER A 43 -4.21 -16.66 -3.32
C SER A 43 -3.34 -15.81 -4.25
N TRP A 44 -2.25 -16.36 -4.81
CA TRP A 44 -1.48 -15.71 -5.87
C TRP A 44 -2.27 -15.49 -7.16
N ALA A 45 -3.41 -16.16 -7.32
CA ALA A 45 -4.35 -15.91 -8.41
C ALA A 45 -4.93 -14.49 -8.41
N GLN A 46 -4.88 -13.79 -7.28
CA GLN A 46 -5.29 -12.38 -7.22
C GLN A 46 -4.35 -11.45 -8.01
N VAL A 47 -3.06 -11.76 -8.11
CA VAL A 47 -2.08 -10.86 -8.74
C VAL A 47 -2.47 -10.48 -10.15
N PRO A 48 -2.73 -11.40 -11.12
CA PRO A 48 -3.16 -11.02 -12.45
C PRO A 48 -4.50 -10.27 -12.45
N VAL A 49 -5.40 -10.56 -11.53
CA VAL A 49 -6.70 -9.88 -11.42
C VAL A 49 -6.50 -8.43 -10.95
N ILE A 50 -5.69 -8.22 -9.91
CA ILE A 50 -5.32 -6.87 -9.43
C ILE A 50 -4.65 -6.08 -10.57
N LEU A 51 -3.63 -6.64 -11.20
CA LEU A 51 -2.90 -5.98 -12.28
C LEU A 51 -3.79 -5.64 -13.49
N SER A 52 -4.80 -6.45 -13.77
CA SER A 52 -5.75 -6.18 -14.86
C SER A 52 -6.64 -4.96 -14.63
N ARG A 53 -6.84 -4.56 -13.38
CA ARG A 53 -7.59 -3.35 -13.00
C ARG A 53 -6.73 -2.10 -13.04
N ILE A 54 -5.42 -2.26 -12.81
CA ILE A 54 -4.49 -1.13 -12.77
C ILE A 54 -4.17 -0.69 -14.20
N THR A 55 -4.69 0.46 -14.58
CA THR A 55 -4.48 1.03 -15.90
C THR A 55 -3.63 2.28 -15.82
N VAL A 56 -2.57 2.33 -16.64
CA VAL A 56 -1.73 3.55 -16.73
C VAL A 56 -2.54 4.69 -17.33
N PRO A 57 -2.47 5.91 -16.78
CA PRO A 57 -3.17 7.05 -17.36
C PRO A 57 -2.70 7.34 -18.78
N SER A 58 -3.62 7.70 -19.65
CA SER A 58 -3.36 8.15 -21.01
C SER A 58 -3.69 9.64 -21.16
N PHE A 59 -2.93 10.33 -21.99
CA PHE A 59 -3.04 11.77 -22.15
C PHE A 59 -3.30 12.14 -23.62
N PRO A 60 -4.06 13.25 -23.87
CA PRO A 60 -4.18 13.79 -25.21
C PRO A 60 -2.81 14.10 -25.83
N ASN A 61 -2.70 13.97 -27.14
CA ASN A 61 -1.47 14.32 -27.88
C ASN A 61 -1.31 15.85 -27.98
N ARG A 62 -1.15 16.47 -26.82
CA ARG A 62 -0.85 17.89 -26.67
C ARG A 62 0.39 18.01 -25.80
N MET A 63 1.36 18.78 -26.28
CA MET A 63 2.61 19.04 -25.56
C MET A 63 2.81 20.53 -25.39
N LEU A 64 3.22 20.94 -24.19
CA LEU A 64 3.75 22.25 -23.91
C LEU A 64 5.20 22.09 -23.46
N VAL A 65 6.09 22.95 -23.92
CA VAL A 65 7.47 22.97 -23.46
C VAL A 65 7.63 24.17 -22.55
N VAL A 66 8.09 23.97 -21.33
CA VAL A 66 8.10 25.02 -20.31
C VAL A 66 9.01 26.22 -20.67
N THR A 67 10.02 26.00 -21.51
CA THR A 67 10.92 27.06 -22.00
C THR A 67 10.34 27.86 -23.15
N ASP A 68 9.26 27.42 -23.77
CA ASP A 68 8.60 28.12 -24.87
C ASP A 68 7.64 29.19 -24.35
N LYS A 69 7.29 30.14 -25.26
CA LYS A 69 6.27 31.14 -24.96
C LYS A 69 4.91 30.45 -24.74
N PRO A 70 4.11 30.92 -23.80
CA PRO A 70 4.30 32.15 -22.99
C PRO A 70 5.11 31.93 -21.71
N TYR A 71 5.51 30.70 -21.36
CA TYR A 71 6.07 30.34 -20.06
C TYR A 71 7.51 30.83 -19.88
N ASN A 72 8.37 30.65 -20.87
CA ASN A 72 9.76 31.13 -20.92
C ASN A 72 10.60 30.75 -19.68
N ALA A 73 10.42 29.55 -19.12
CA ALA A 73 11.23 29.11 -17.99
C ALA A 73 12.72 29.08 -18.35
N VAL A 74 13.58 29.49 -17.44
CA VAL A 74 15.03 29.52 -17.64
C VAL A 74 15.61 28.21 -17.13
N ALA A 75 16.41 27.54 -17.97
CA ALA A 75 16.89 26.18 -17.73
C ALA A 75 18.34 26.13 -17.20
N ASP A 76 18.79 27.13 -16.45
CA ASP A 76 20.14 27.20 -15.89
C ASP A 76 20.19 27.31 -14.35
N GLY A 77 19.03 27.21 -13.70
CA GLY A 77 18.89 27.28 -12.25
C GLY A 77 19.02 28.68 -11.64
N SER A 78 19.21 29.72 -12.44
CA SER A 78 19.46 31.08 -11.95
C SER A 78 18.20 31.87 -11.59
N VAL A 79 17.04 31.42 -12.09
CA VAL A 79 15.75 32.12 -11.94
C VAL A 79 14.69 31.07 -11.50
N ASP A 80 13.79 31.50 -10.62
CA ASP A 80 12.66 30.69 -10.21
C ASP A 80 11.75 30.36 -11.41
N ALA A 81 11.63 29.08 -11.73
CA ALA A 81 10.80 28.54 -12.79
C ALA A 81 9.40 28.10 -12.30
N ARG A 82 9.11 28.22 -11.01
CA ARG A 82 7.89 27.67 -10.39
C ARG A 82 6.63 28.19 -11.06
N GLU A 83 6.51 29.52 -11.25
CA GLU A 83 5.32 30.12 -11.84
C GLU A 83 5.11 29.69 -13.29
N ALA A 84 6.19 29.58 -14.06
CA ALA A 84 6.15 29.11 -15.44
C ALA A 84 5.64 27.65 -15.52
N ILE A 85 6.19 26.77 -14.69
CA ILE A 85 5.80 25.36 -14.63
C ILE A 85 4.35 25.24 -14.15
N GLN A 86 3.98 25.93 -13.08
CA GLN A 86 2.64 25.87 -12.52
C GLN A 86 1.57 26.39 -13.50
N SER A 87 1.86 27.49 -14.20
CA SER A 87 0.96 28.03 -15.22
C SER A 87 0.76 27.06 -16.37
N ALA A 88 1.83 26.41 -16.82
CA ALA A 88 1.76 25.40 -17.88
C ALA A 88 0.94 24.16 -17.45
N ILE A 89 1.09 23.69 -16.21
CA ILE A 89 0.27 22.61 -15.64
C ILE A 89 -1.22 23.00 -15.66
N VAL A 90 -1.55 24.19 -15.19
CA VAL A 90 -2.93 24.69 -15.14
C VAL A 90 -3.52 24.82 -16.55
N ASP A 91 -2.76 25.38 -17.49
CA ASP A 91 -3.22 25.57 -18.87
C ASP A 91 -3.45 24.21 -19.56
N LEU A 92 -2.54 23.24 -19.41
CA LEU A 92 -2.74 21.90 -19.94
C LEU A 92 -4.03 21.27 -19.41
N SER A 93 -4.26 21.33 -18.11
CA SER A 93 -5.49 20.80 -17.52
C SER A 93 -6.74 21.48 -18.06
N ARG A 94 -6.74 22.80 -18.18
CA ARG A 94 -7.84 23.60 -18.76
C ARG A 94 -8.13 23.24 -20.22
N TYR A 95 -7.11 22.91 -20.98
CA TYR A 95 -7.24 22.46 -22.37
C TYR A 95 -7.64 20.97 -22.50
N GLY A 96 -7.93 20.30 -21.40
CA GLY A 96 -8.35 18.89 -21.37
C GLY A 96 -7.20 17.91 -21.25
N GLY A 97 -6.00 18.38 -20.87
CA GLY A 97 -4.85 17.54 -20.55
C GLY A 97 -3.79 17.48 -21.64
N GLY A 98 -2.70 16.79 -21.33
CA GLY A 98 -1.54 16.63 -22.19
C GLY A 98 -0.25 16.41 -21.42
N GLN A 99 0.88 16.67 -22.06
CA GLN A 99 2.21 16.49 -21.52
C GLN A 99 2.92 17.83 -21.39
N LEU A 100 3.39 18.17 -20.19
CA LEU A 100 4.30 19.29 -19.96
C LEU A 100 5.75 18.79 -20.04
N ILE A 101 6.48 19.25 -21.00
CA ILE A 101 7.89 18.90 -21.20
C ILE A 101 8.77 19.84 -20.38
N ILE A 102 9.58 19.26 -19.50
CA ILE A 102 10.72 19.90 -18.85
C ILE A 102 11.97 19.46 -19.61
N PRO A 103 12.51 20.30 -20.51
CA PRO A 103 13.65 19.90 -21.33
C PRO A 103 14.93 19.87 -20.51
N ARG A 104 16.02 19.40 -21.12
CA ARG A 104 17.34 19.35 -20.48
C ARG A 104 17.74 20.70 -19.88
N GLY A 105 18.20 20.71 -18.63
CA GLY A 105 18.66 21.88 -17.88
C GLY A 105 18.26 21.80 -16.42
N ILE A 106 18.63 22.82 -15.64
CA ILE A 106 18.30 22.95 -14.22
C ILE A 106 17.19 23.98 -14.08
N PHE A 107 16.08 23.60 -13.48
CA PHE A 107 14.94 24.47 -13.18
C PHE A 107 14.84 24.62 -11.67
N PHE A 108 15.21 25.78 -11.16
CA PHE A 108 15.01 26.12 -9.75
C PHE A 108 13.52 26.35 -9.52
N VAL A 109 12.95 25.72 -8.48
CA VAL A 109 11.51 25.76 -8.15
C VAL A 109 11.36 26.24 -6.71
N ASP A 110 11.09 27.53 -6.53
CA ASP A 110 11.02 28.15 -5.20
C ASP A 110 9.62 28.05 -4.60
N GLY A 111 9.26 26.85 -4.15
CA GLY A 111 7.98 26.54 -3.54
C GLY A 111 7.28 25.33 -4.19
N PRO A 112 6.03 25.03 -3.80
CA PRO A 112 5.36 23.80 -4.22
C PRO A 112 4.87 23.86 -5.68
N LEU A 113 4.83 22.68 -6.33
CA LEU A 113 4.11 22.43 -7.57
C LEU A 113 2.82 21.65 -7.28
N ASN A 114 1.69 22.22 -7.69
CA ASN A 114 0.40 21.57 -7.60
C ASN A 114 0.07 20.90 -8.94
N LEU A 115 -0.04 19.57 -8.93
CA LEU A 115 -0.43 18.83 -10.12
C LEU A 115 -1.93 18.99 -10.38
N GLU A 116 -2.30 18.97 -11.65
CA GLU A 116 -3.68 19.05 -12.10
C GLU A 116 -4.10 17.80 -12.85
N SER A 117 -5.41 17.55 -12.89
CA SER A 117 -5.96 16.37 -13.57
C SER A 117 -5.64 16.37 -15.06
N ASN A 118 -5.39 15.19 -15.61
CA ASN A 118 -5.06 14.93 -17.01
C ASN A 118 -3.71 15.52 -17.47
N VAL A 119 -2.77 15.72 -16.55
CA VAL A 119 -1.45 16.27 -16.86
C VAL A 119 -0.35 15.24 -16.59
N ASN A 120 0.53 15.08 -17.57
CA ASN A 120 1.80 14.38 -17.42
C ASN A 120 2.93 15.40 -17.34
N LEU A 121 3.59 15.51 -16.18
CA LEU A 121 4.83 16.25 -16.01
C LEU A 121 5.99 15.38 -16.48
N HIS A 122 6.54 15.68 -17.66
CA HIS A 122 7.56 14.86 -18.31
C HIS A 122 8.93 15.53 -18.25
N LEU A 123 9.87 14.88 -17.59
CA LEU A 123 11.25 15.33 -17.42
C LEU A 123 12.17 14.65 -18.43
N GLU A 124 12.67 15.37 -19.42
CA GLU A 124 13.63 14.82 -20.36
C GLU A 124 14.95 14.40 -19.69
N ALA A 125 15.70 13.54 -20.34
CA ALA A 125 17.01 13.13 -19.85
C ALA A 125 17.96 14.34 -19.66
N GLY A 126 18.47 14.47 -18.42
CA GLY A 126 19.33 15.58 -18.04
C GLY A 126 18.58 16.87 -17.66
N SER A 127 17.27 16.80 -17.52
CA SER A 127 16.53 17.84 -16.79
C SER A 127 16.62 17.63 -15.28
N GLU A 128 16.55 18.71 -14.52
CA GLU A 128 16.50 18.71 -13.07
C GLU A 128 15.47 19.72 -12.57
N LEU A 129 14.53 19.27 -11.74
CA LEU A 129 13.72 20.14 -10.90
C LEU A 129 14.40 20.25 -9.54
N SER A 130 14.95 21.42 -9.22
CA SER A 130 15.68 21.69 -7.99
C SER A 130 14.83 22.56 -7.07
N PHE A 131 14.23 21.96 -6.03
CA PHE A 131 13.32 22.65 -5.14
C PHE A 131 14.06 23.58 -4.17
N GLY A 132 13.50 24.79 -4.01
CA GLY A 132 13.92 25.75 -2.98
C GLY A 132 13.55 25.26 -1.58
N THR A 133 14.29 25.73 -0.59
CA THR A 133 14.18 25.27 0.81
C THR A 133 13.69 26.34 1.77
N ASP A 134 13.29 27.51 1.23
CA ASP A 134 12.64 28.56 2.01
C ASP A 134 11.22 28.13 2.37
N TYR A 135 11.00 27.76 3.63
CA TYR A 135 9.71 27.29 4.11
C TYR A 135 8.56 28.29 3.92
N GLU A 136 8.84 29.60 3.89
CA GLU A 136 7.83 30.63 3.66
C GLU A 136 7.16 30.49 2.29
N LYS A 137 7.87 29.94 1.30
CA LYS A 137 7.35 29.68 -0.05
C LYS A 137 6.35 28.53 -0.09
N TYR A 138 6.31 27.69 0.93
CA TYR A 138 5.39 26.55 1.04
C TYR A 138 4.12 26.88 1.84
N LEU A 139 3.91 28.18 2.11
CA LEU A 139 2.71 28.73 2.71
C LEU A 139 1.74 29.29 1.62
N PRO A 140 0.43 29.44 1.90
CA PRO A 140 -0.23 29.10 3.16
C PRO A 140 -0.27 27.59 3.43
N GLN A 141 -0.52 27.20 4.69
CA GLN A 141 -0.72 25.80 5.06
C GLN A 141 -1.82 25.18 4.19
N VAL A 142 -1.60 23.92 3.80
CA VAL A 142 -2.58 23.13 3.07
C VAL A 142 -3.01 21.93 3.89
N LEU A 143 -4.16 21.37 3.56
CA LEU A 143 -4.55 20.06 4.10
C LEU A 143 -3.55 19.01 3.63
N THR A 144 -2.85 18.43 4.56
CA THR A 144 -1.83 17.42 4.29
C THR A 144 -1.91 16.32 5.34
N ARG A 145 -0.91 15.47 5.39
CA ARG A 145 -0.86 14.33 6.28
C ARG A 145 0.49 14.24 6.97
N TYR A 146 0.50 13.96 8.25
CA TYR A 146 1.71 13.74 9.01
C TYR A 146 1.60 12.49 9.88
N GLU A 147 2.42 11.49 9.61
CA GLU A 147 2.46 10.20 10.33
C GLU A 147 1.07 9.62 10.66
N GLY A 148 0.19 9.49 9.67
CA GLY A 148 -1.12 8.89 9.85
C GLY A 148 -2.21 9.82 10.41
N THR A 149 -1.98 11.13 10.46
CA THR A 149 -2.93 12.14 10.96
C THR A 149 -3.14 13.25 9.93
N ASP A 150 -4.39 13.63 9.65
CA ASP A 150 -4.71 14.80 8.83
C ASP A 150 -4.41 16.07 9.59
N VAL A 151 -3.69 16.98 8.95
CA VAL A 151 -3.26 18.27 9.53
C VAL A 151 -3.21 19.37 8.47
N TYR A 152 -3.24 20.63 8.88
CA TYR A 152 -2.80 21.75 8.05
C TYR A 152 -1.34 22.03 8.34
N ASN A 153 -0.50 21.94 7.32
CA ASN A 153 0.95 22.11 7.41
C ASN A 153 1.50 22.70 6.12
N PHE A 154 2.82 22.91 6.04
CA PHE A 154 3.50 23.28 4.79
C PHE A 154 3.09 22.38 3.65
N SER A 155 2.92 22.96 2.47
CA SER A 155 2.62 22.18 1.27
C SER A 155 3.73 21.15 1.01
N PRO A 156 3.40 19.91 0.60
CA PRO A 156 4.38 19.04 -0.04
C PRO A 156 5.06 19.74 -1.22
N LEU A 157 6.27 19.30 -1.58
CA LEU A 157 7.00 19.90 -2.69
C LEU A 157 6.25 19.68 -4.01
N ILE A 158 5.71 18.49 -4.20
CA ILE A 158 4.78 18.17 -5.28
C ILE A 158 3.48 17.65 -4.66
N TYR A 159 2.36 18.30 -4.97
CA TYR A 159 1.09 18.05 -4.35
C TYR A 159 -0.02 17.79 -5.36
N ALA A 160 -0.79 16.72 -5.16
CA ALA A 160 -1.99 16.40 -5.91
C ALA A 160 -3.14 16.12 -4.94
N TYR A 161 -4.09 17.02 -4.86
CA TYR A 161 -5.27 16.89 -4.01
C TYR A 161 -6.51 16.67 -4.87
N GLN A 162 -7.17 15.49 -4.75
CA GLN A 162 -8.37 15.13 -5.49
C GLN A 162 -8.22 15.23 -7.02
N LYS A 163 -7.09 14.73 -7.54
CA LYS A 163 -6.79 14.78 -8.98
C LYS A 163 -6.90 13.39 -9.61
N LYS A 164 -7.13 13.38 -10.92
CA LYS A 164 -7.26 12.14 -11.70
C LYS A 164 -6.40 12.18 -12.97
N ASN A 165 -5.92 11.01 -13.40
CA ASN A 165 -5.07 10.87 -14.59
C ASN A 165 -3.84 11.78 -14.49
N ILE A 166 -2.95 11.46 -13.55
CA ILE A 166 -1.76 12.24 -13.26
C ILE A 166 -0.54 11.38 -13.59
N ALA A 167 0.47 11.98 -14.21
CA ALA A 167 1.75 11.32 -14.32
C ALA A 167 2.93 12.26 -14.05
N ILE A 168 4.01 11.66 -13.54
CA ILE A 168 5.36 12.22 -13.53
C ILE A 168 6.23 11.19 -14.25
N THR A 169 6.79 11.56 -15.41
CA THR A 169 7.50 10.60 -16.27
C THR A 169 8.82 11.16 -16.79
N GLY A 170 9.61 10.30 -17.41
CA GLY A 170 10.85 10.69 -18.10
C GLY A 170 12.11 10.21 -17.38
N LEU A 171 13.26 10.79 -17.73
CA LEU A 171 14.58 10.37 -17.24
C LEU A 171 15.32 11.51 -16.51
N GLY A 172 14.60 12.53 -16.09
CA GLY A 172 15.15 13.65 -15.32
C GLY A 172 15.28 13.36 -13.83
N THR A 173 15.80 14.32 -13.11
CA THR A 173 16.02 14.29 -11.66
C THR A 173 15.09 15.28 -10.96
N ILE A 174 14.60 14.91 -9.79
CA ILE A 174 13.84 15.81 -8.91
C ILE A 174 14.56 15.79 -7.54
N THR A 175 15.02 16.97 -7.08
CA THR A 175 15.75 17.08 -5.82
C THR A 175 15.05 18.03 -4.84
N GLY A 176 14.92 17.58 -3.59
CA GLY A 176 14.33 18.38 -2.50
C GLY A 176 15.33 19.28 -1.79
N ASN A 177 16.65 19.10 -2.02
CA ASN A 177 17.73 19.85 -1.37
C ASN A 177 17.58 19.92 0.16
N ALA A 178 17.12 18.83 0.77
CA ALA A 178 16.64 18.83 2.14
C ALA A 178 17.73 18.61 3.21
N ALA A 179 18.87 18.03 2.84
CA ALA A 179 19.92 17.61 3.78
C ALA A 179 20.43 18.79 4.64
N GLU A 180 20.67 19.94 4.03
CA GLU A 180 21.18 21.15 4.70
C GLU A 180 20.05 22.12 5.16
N SER A 181 18.78 21.70 5.04
CA SER A 181 17.61 22.53 5.33
C SER A 181 16.56 21.80 6.17
N TRP A 182 15.53 21.27 5.55
CA TRP A 182 14.41 20.57 6.22
C TRP A 182 14.87 19.47 7.18
N SER A 183 15.91 18.73 6.82
CA SER A 183 16.45 17.65 7.64
C SER A 183 17.04 18.16 8.95
N THR A 184 17.51 19.39 8.97
CA THR A 184 18.06 20.03 10.19
C THR A 184 16.97 20.28 11.24
N TRP A 185 15.70 20.34 10.85
CA TRP A 185 14.59 20.55 11.78
C TRP A 185 14.44 19.45 12.83
N VAL A 186 14.94 18.27 12.56
CA VAL A 186 14.93 17.14 13.52
C VAL A 186 16.29 16.91 14.19
N ASP A 187 17.30 17.72 13.85
CA ASP A 187 18.61 17.64 14.50
C ASP A 187 18.55 18.17 15.94
N LYS A 188 18.92 17.32 16.88
CA LYS A 188 18.95 17.66 18.32
C LYS A 188 19.94 18.76 18.67
N ALA A 189 21.05 18.82 17.95
CA ALA A 189 22.12 19.78 18.21
C ALA A 189 21.81 21.17 17.66
N ALA A 190 21.09 21.22 16.53
CA ALA A 190 20.72 22.48 15.87
C ALA A 190 19.53 23.21 16.51
N HIS A 191 18.67 22.48 17.26
CA HIS A 191 17.41 23.01 17.81
C HIS A 191 17.23 22.58 19.28
N GLU A 192 18.10 23.08 20.17
CA GLU A 192 17.99 22.85 21.62
C GLU A 192 16.71 23.45 22.23
N ASP A 193 16.15 24.47 21.56
CA ASP A 193 14.91 25.16 21.92
C ASP A 193 13.64 24.38 21.58
N LEU A 194 13.73 23.36 20.71
CA LEU A 194 12.60 22.50 20.39
C LEU A 194 12.11 21.78 21.66
N LYS A 195 10.89 22.05 22.04
CA LYS A 195 10.23 21.38 23.16
C LYS A 195 10.15 19.88 22.86
N ARG A 196 10.96 19.11 23.55
CA ARG A 196 10.94 17.65 23.49
C ARG A 196 10.19 17.07 24.66
N ILE A 197 9.57 15.92 24.46
CA ILE A 197 8.99 15.16 25.55
C ILE A 197 10.12 14.62 26.39
N PRO A 198 10.15 14.87 27.72
CA PRO A 198 11.20 14.36 28.60
C PRO A 198 11.37 12.84 28.43
N GLY A 199 12.61 12.41 28.16
CA GLY A 199 12.93 10.99 27.96
C GLY A 199 12.57 10.39 26.60
N SER A 200 12.08 11.21 25.66
CA SER A 200 11.73 10.78 24.29
C SER A 200 12.58 11.49 23.24
N SER A 201 12.78 10.84 22.09
CA SER A 201 13.36 11.47 20.91
C SER A 201 12.35 12.26 20.08
N LYS A 202 11.07 12.16 20.43
CA LYS A 202 9.95 12.79 19.69
C LYS A 202 9.86 14.27 19.98
N MET A 203 9.53 15.05 18.95
CA MET A 203 9.22 16.46 19.11
C MET A 203 7.85 16.65 19.76
N ALA A 204 7.67 17.79 20.45
CA ALA A 204 6.38 18.12 21.08
C ALA A 204 5.25 18.24 20.04
N SER A 205 5.55 18.74 18.84
CA SER A 205 4.61 18.87 17.73
C SER A 205 4.18 17.52 17.14
N GLU A 206 5.10 16.57 16.99
CA GLU A 206 4.75 15.19 16.60
C GLU A 206 3.78 14.58 17.61
N GLN A 207 4.05 14.76 18.91
CA GLN A 207 3.14 14.28 19.96
C GLN A 207 1.83 15.09 19.99
N ALA A 208 1.87 16.39 19.70
CA ALA A 208 0.67 17.21 19.61
C ALA A 208 -0.25 16.72 18.48
N SER A 209 0.31 16.44 17.29
CA SER A 209 -0.43 15.84 16.18
C SER A 209 -1.12 14.53 16.59
N ARG A 210 -0.38 13.63 17.26
CA ARG A 210 -0.93 12.36 17.76
C ARG A 210 -2.01 12.54 18.82
N ASN A 211 -1.82 13.52 19.73
CA ASN A 211 -2.82 13.85 20.75
C ASN A 211 -4.10 14.42 20.12
N MET A 212 -3.98 15.30 19.13
CA MET A 212 -5.11 15.84 18.39
C MET A 212 -5.91 14.75 17.66
N ASN A 213 -5.21 13.78 17.06
CA ASN A 213 -5.84 12.58 16.51
C ASN A 213 -6.66 11.83 17.56
N ASN A 214 -6.02 11.49 18.70
CA ASN A 214 -6.63 10.69 19.76
C ASN A 214 -7.71 11.41 20.55
N GLN A 215 -7.77 12.73 20.49
CA GLN A 215 -8.79 13.57 21.12
C GLN A 215 -9.91 13.96 20.16
N ASP A 216 -9.85 13.45 18.92
CA ASP A 216 -10.78 13.82 17.85
C ASP A 216 -10.89 15.34 17.65
N THR A 217 -9.76 16.02 17.80
CA THR A 217 -9.70 17.48 17.62
C THR A 217 -10.17 17.83 16.21
N PRO A 218 -11.09 18.79 16.01
CA PRO A 218 -11.55 19.19 14.70
C PRO A 218 -10.40 19.54 13.74
N LEU A 219 -10.49 19.10 12.50
CA LEU A 219 -9.40 19.25 11.51
C LEU A 219 -8.91 20.70 11.37
N PHE A 220 -9.81 21.69 11.41
CA PHE A 220 -9.44 23.11 11.27
C PHE A 220 -8.62 23.66 12.46
N GLU A 221 -8.55 22.92 13.56
CA GLU A 221 -7.71 23.25 14.71
C GLU A 221 -6.34 22.56 14.67
N ARG A 222 -6.13 21.62 13.75
CA ARG A 222 -4.89 20.86 13.60
C ARG A 222 -3.92 21.58 12.63
N ALA A 223 -3.56 22.82 12.97
CA ALA A 223 -2.65 23.65 12.15
C ALA A 223 -1.27 23.74 12.81
N PHE A 224 -0.24 23.55 12.01
CA PHE A 224 1.16 23.59 12.42
C PHE A 224 1.92 24.64 11.61
N ASP A 225 2.85 25.32 12.23
CA ASP A 225 3.64 26.38 11.62
C ASP A 225 5.16 26.12 11.74
N GLU A 226 5.97 27.09 11.38
CA GLU A 226 7.43 26.98 11.40
C GLU A 226 7.97 26.66 12.79
N SER A 227 7.33 27.11 13.87
CA SER A 227 7.76 26.83 15.24
C SER A 227 7.57 25.34 15.63
N ASP A 228 6.71 24.62 14.91
CA ASP A 228 6.42 23.20 15.12
C ASP A 228 7.43 22.26 14.43
N LYS A 229 8.11 22.75 13.39
CA LYS A 229 9.13 22.00 12.65
C LYS A 229 8.64 20.66 12.07
N LEU A 230 7.35 20.57 11.68
CA LEU A 230 6.82 19.42 10.95
C LEU A 230 7.18 19.53 9.46
N ARG A 231 8.06 18.66 9.01
CA ARG A 231 8.57 18.64 7.64
C ARG A 231 7.47 18.21 6.65
N PRO A 232 7.36 18.83 5.46
CA PRO A 232 6.45 18.36 4.42
C PRO A 232 6.94 17.07 3.77
N SER A 233 6.03 16.23 3.26
CA SER A 233 6.37 15.16 2.34
C SER A 233 6.94 15.71 1.03
N PHE A 234 7.77 14.92 0.33
CA PHE A 234 8.25 15.35 -0.98
C PHE A 234 7.10 15.38 -2.00
N MET A 235 6.46 14.24 -2.20
CA MET A 235 5.26 14.12 -3.02
C MET A 235 4.10 13.60 -2.18
N LEU A 236 2.95 14.23 -2.30
CA LEU A 236 1.72 13.74 -1.68
C LEU A 236 0.59 13.70 -2.72
N PHE A 237 0.09 12.50 -2.95
CA PHE A 237 -1.11 12.25 -3.74
C PHE A 237 -2.26 11.95 -2.78
N TYR A 238 -3.07 12.96 -2.51
CA TYR A 238 -4.16 12.89 -1.54
C TYR A 238 -5.49 12.68 -2.26
N ASN A 239 -6.21 11.59 -2.00
CA ASN A 239 -7.51 11.26 -2.60
C ASN A 239 -7.51 11.40 -4.13
N SER A 240 -6.49 10.83 -4.76
CA SER A 240 -6.25 10.94 -6.20
C SER A 240 -6.33 9.58 -6.89
N GLU A 241 -6.52 9.58 -8.21
CA GLU A 241 -6.83 8.36 -8.96
C GLU A 241 -6.10 8.31 -10.30
N ASN A 242 -5.70 7.12 -10.74
CA ASN A 242 -4.95 6.88 -11.97
C ASN A 242 -3.64 7.66 -11.98
N ILE A 243 -2.67 7.15 -11.21
CA ILE A 243 -1.38 7.81 -10.97
C ILE A 243 -0.27 6.97 -11.58
N LEU A 244 0.62 7.61 -12.32
CA LEU A 244 1.85 6.99 -12.84
C LEU A 244 3.07 7.81 -12.43
N ILE A 245 4.05 7.16 -11.80
CA ILE A 245 5.40 7.71 -11.64
C ILE A 245 6.37 6.76 -12.34
N GLU A 246 7.10 7.27 -13.35
CA GLU A 246 7.92 6.42 -14.19
C GLU A 246 9.23 7.08 -14.62
N GLY A 247 10.34 6.38 -14.42
CA GLY A 247 11.64 6.68 -15.02
C GLY A 247 12.46 7.75 -14.31
N VAL A 248 11.84 8.62 -13.53
CA VAL A 248 12.52 9.74 -12.87
C VAL A 248 13.42 9.28 -11.72
N LYS A 249 14.46 10.07 -11.44
CA LYS A 249 15.27 9.93 -10.24
C LYS A 249 14.82 10.93 -9.18
N ILE A 250 14.58 10.46 -7.95
CA ILE A 250 14.22 11.33 -6.81
C ILE A 250 15.34 11.30 -5.79
N ILE A 251 15.76 12.47 -5.32
CA ILE A 251 16.85 12.61 -4.35
C ILE A 251 16.53 13.64 -3.27
N ASP A 252 17.09 13.43 -2.08
CA ASP A 252 17.20 14.40 -0.99
C ASP A 252 15.86 14.98 -0.53
N SER A 253 14.97 14.11 -0.05
CA SER A 253 13.62 14.42 0.43
C SER A 253 13.63 15.07 1.82
N PRO A 254 12.70 16.01 2.10
CA PRO A 254 12.52 16.54 3.46
C PRO A 254 11.95 15.52 4.46
N PHE A 255 11.05 14.63 4.00
CA PHE A 255 10.33 13.64 4.81
C PHE A 255 10.00 12.43 3.93
N TRP A 256 8.84 11.78 4.07
CA TRP A 256 8.39 10.69 3.20
C TRP A 256 8.47 11.09 1.72
N VAL A 257 9.02 10.21 0.88
CA VAL A 257 9.36 10.57 -0.51
C VAL A 257 8.13 10.54 -1.41
N ASN A 258 7.47 9.40 -1.53
CA ASN A 258 6.25 9.26 -2.33
C ASN A 258 5.11 8.77 -1.45
N HIS A 259 4.22 9.67 -1.08
CA HIS A 259 3.12 9.37 -0.20
C HIS A 259 1.80 9.33 -0.97
N PHE A 260 1.19 8.15 -1.03
CA PHE A 260 -0.14 7.93 -1.61
C PHE A 260 -1.14 7.75 -0.47
N TYR A 261 -2.04 8.70 -0.31
CA TYR A 261 -3.05 8.66 0.73
C TYR A 261 -4.46 8.69 0.16
N MET A 262 -5.30 7.73 0.55
CA MET A 262 -6.67 7.55 0.04
C MET A 262 -6.74 7.55 -1.49
N SER A 263 -5.69 7.05 -2.14
CA SER A 263 -5.53 7.08 -3.59
C SER A 263 -5.67 5.69 -4.20
N LYS A 264 -5.96 5.60 -5.48
CA LYS A 264 -6.18 4.32 -6.15
C LYS A 264 -5.67 4.28 -7.58
N ASN A 265 -5.47 3.05 -8.06
CA ASN A 265 -4.96 2.78 -9.40
C ASN A 265 -3.60 3.48 -9.61
N ILE A 266 -2.59 2.98 -8.92
CA ILE A 266 -1.27 3.59 -8.80
C ILE A 266 -0.24 2.68 -9.45
N THR A 267 0.59 3.23 -10.32
CA THR A 267 1.76 2.54 -10.87
C THR A 267 3.03 3.35 -10.58
N VAL A 268 4.01 2.72 -9.96
CA VAL A 268 5.36 3.28 -9.76
C VAL A 268 6.37 2.31 -10.36
N ARG A 269 7.14 2.77 -11.36
CA ARG A 269 8.03 1.87 -12.07
C ARG A 269 9.26 2.53 -12.67
N ASN A 270 10.31 1.72 -12.92
CA ASN A 270 11.54 2.13 -13.59
C ASN A 270 12.22 3.34 -12.92
N MET A 271 12.17 3.42 -11.60
CA MET A 271 12.63 4.58 -10.84
C MET A 271 13.89 4.29 -10.03
N VAL A 272 14.58 5.37 -9.69
CA VAL A 272 15.67 5.35 -8.71
C VAL A 272 15.37 6.38 -7.62
N MET A 273 15.36 5.94 -6.37
CA MET A 273 15.22 6.81 -5.20
C MET A 273 16.50 6.79 -4.39
N THR A 274 17.06 7.96 -4.10
CA THR A 274 18.26 8.10 -3.27
C THR A 274 18.05 9.23 -2.27
N SER A 275 17.67 8.89 -1.03
CA SER A 275 17.35 9.89 -0.03
C SER A 275 17.58 9.34 1.37
N PHE A 276 18.60 9.83 2.07
CA PHE A 276 19.10 9.26 3.33
C PHE A 276 18.76 10.09 4.57
N ASN A 277 17.92 11.12 4.45
CA ASN A 277 17.52 11.90 5.62
C ASN A 277 16.58 11.09 6.52
N LYS A 278 16.42 11.52 7.77
CA LYS A 278 15.55 10.85 8.73
C LYS A 278 14.08 10.82 8.23
N ASN A 279 13.42 9.68 8.37
CA ASN A 279 12.06 9.40 7.90
C ASN A 279 11.91 9.61 6.37
N ASN A 280 12.93 9.26 5.61
CA ASN A 280 12.85 9.23 4.16
C ASN A 280 12.40 7.85 3.69
N ASP A 281 11.17 7.49 4.08
CA ASP A 281 10.49 6.32 3.54
C ASP A 281 10.33 6.52 2.03
N GLY A 282 10.65 5.50 1.21
CA GLY A 282 10.67 5.63 -0.25
C GLY A 282 9.28 5.72 -0.85
N ILE A 283 8.41 4.79 -0.49
CA ILE A 283 7.00 4.78 -0.88
C ILE A 283 6.14 4.47 0.33
N ASP A 284 5.28 5.40 0.69
CA ASP A 284 4.24 5.22 1.70
C ASP A 284 2.89 5.03 1.02
N ILE A 285 2.33 3.83 1.17
CA ILE A 285 0.99 3.51 0.71
C ILE A 285 0.07 3.58 1.92
N GLU A 286 -0.76 4.61 2.02
CA GLU A 286 -1.64 4.81 3.17
C GLU A 286 -3.11 4.86 2.74
N SER A 287 -3.93 3.94 3.26
CA SER A 287 -5.36 3.84 2.94
C SER A 287 -5.65 3.86 1.43
N SER A 288 -4.79 3.21 0.65
CA SER A 288 -4.81 3.25 -0.82
C SER A 288 -4.98 1.85 -1.41
N GLU A 289 -5.50 1.77 -2.63
CA GLU A 289 -5.85 0.49 -3.25
C GLU A 289 -5.40 0.38 -4.72
N ASP A 290 -5.23 -0.88 -5.17
CA ASP A 290 -4.83 -1.23 -6.53
C ASP A 290 -3.50 -0.54 -6.90
N VAL A 291 -2.41 -1.01 -6.28
CA VAL A 291 -1.06 -0.43 -6.40
C VAL A 291 -0.11 -1.44 -7.03
N HIS A 292 0.62 -1.02 -8.05
CA HIS A 292 1.68 -1.81 -8.67
C HIS A 292 3.02 -1.05 -8.60
N ILE A 293 3.98 -1.62 -7.88
CA ILE A 293 5.35 -1.11 -7.78
C ILE A 293 6.28 -2.13 -8.42
N HIS A 294 7.03 -1.73 -9.46
CA HIS A 294 7.94 -2.66 -10.11
C HIS A 294 9.14 -1.98 -10.76
N ASP A 295 10.25 -2.71 -10.83
CA ASP A 295 11.48 -2.22 -11.45
C ASP A 295 11.97 -0.89 -10.82
N VAL A 296 12.04 -0.85 -9.47
CA VAL A 296 12.45 0.33 -8.69
C VAL A 296 13.67 0.00 -7.85
N ASP A 297 14.65 0.91 -7.85
CA ASP A 297 15.81 0.87 -6.98
C ASP A 297 15.62 1.83 -5.80
N PHE A 298 15.66 1.30 -4.58
CA PHE A 298 15.51 2.07 -3.35
C PHE A 298 16.84 2.20 -2.61
N SER A 299 17.26 3.41 -2.32
CA SER A 299 18.35 3.75 -1.39
C SER A 299 17.83 4.85 -0.45
N THR A 300 17.15 4.46 0.61
CA THR A 300 16.37 5.35 1.48
C THR A 300 16.94 5.40 2.90
N GLY A 301 16.58 6.40 3.68
CA GLY A 301 17.02 6.61 5.05
C GLY A 301 16.03 6.09 6.10
N ASP A 302 14.94 5.46 5.67
CA ASP A 302 13.99 4.70 6.47
C ASP A 302 13.36 3.61 5.58
N ASP A 303 12.16 3.10 5.89
CA ASP A 303 11.50 2.02 5.16
C ASP A 303 11.52 2.27 3.62
N CYS A 304 12.02 1.34 2.80
CA CYS A 304 11.97 1.50 1.33
C CYS A 304 10.53 1.51 0.82
N ILE A 305 9.71 0.56 1.30
CA ILE A 305 8.27 0.53 1.09
C ILE A 305 7.58 0.38 2.44
N SER A 306 6.69 1.29 2.76
CA SER A 306 5.92 1.27 3.99
C SER A 306 4.42 1.27 3.69
N ILE A 307 3.69 0.27 4.20
CA ILE A 307 2.25 0.11 3.97
C ILE A 307 1.51 0.44 5.25
N LYS A 308 0.70 1.48 5.19
CA LYS A 308 0.01 2.10 6.32
C LYS A 308 -1.49 2.27 6.00
N SER A 309 -2.32 2.58 6.99
CA SER A 309 -3.75 2.88 6.80
C SER A 309 -4.32 3.74 7.93
N GLY A 310 -3.60 4.80 8.26
CA GLY A 310 -3.99 5.74 9.32
C GLY A 310 -3.58 5.31 10.71
N ARG A 311 -3.53 6.29 11.58
CA ARG A 311 -3.09 6.14 12.98
C ARG A 311 -4.26 6.24 13.94
N ASP A 312 -4.30 5.36 14.91
CA ASP A 312 -5.11 5.43 16.12
C ASP A 312 -6.60 5.75 15.83
N LEU A 313 -7.21 6.73 16.52
CA LEU A 313 -8.64 7.01 16.44
C LEU A 313 -9.10 7.42 15.04
N GLU A 314 -8.35 8.29 14.37
CA GLU A 314 -8.70 8.74 13.02
C GLU A 314 -8.65 7.58 12.00
N GLY A 315 -7.62 6.74 12.08
CA GLY A 315 -7.52 5.55 11.24
C GLY A 315 -8.65 4.56 11.49
N LEU A 316 -9.04 4.40 12.76
CA LEU A 316 -10.17 3.57 13.17
C LEU A 316 -11.52 4.13 12.70
N HIS A 317 -11.72 5.45 12.77
CA HIS A 317 -12.95 6.08 12.29
C HIS A 317 -13.09 6.00 10.78
N LYS A 318 -11.99 6.18 10.03
CA LYS A 318 -12.01 6.11 8.57
C LYS A 318 -12.16 4.68 8.06
N MET A 319 -11.54 3.69 8.73
CA MET A 319 -11.59 2.26 8.35
C MET A 319 -11.28 1.99 6.88
N ILE A 320 -10.41 2.78 6.28
CA ILE A 320 -9.99 2.61 4.88
C ILE A 320 -8.68 1.83 4.87
N PRO A 321 -8.68 0.56 4.45
CA PRO A 321 -7.47 -0.24 4.42
C PRO A 321 -6.57 0.15 3.25
N SER A 322 -5.30 -0.19 3.36
CA SER A 322 -4.43 -0.36 2.20
C SER A 322 -4.56 -1.77 1.69
N LYS A 323 -4.85 -1.94 0.38
CA LYS A 323 -5.15 -3.27 -0.17
C LYS A 323 -4.80 -3.42 -1.65
N ASN A 324 -4.68 -4.69 -2.08
CA ASN A 324 -4.40 -5.03 -3.47
C ASN A 324 -3.09 -4.38 -3.96
N ILE A 325 -2.02 -4.67 -3.24
CA ILE A 325 -0.70 -4.09 -3.49
C ILE A 325 0.21 -5.18 -4.06
N VAL A 326 0.78 -4.93 -5.23
CA VAL A 326 1.71 -5.85 -5.89
C VAL A 326 3.07 -5.18 -6.03
N VAL A 327 4.11 -5.82 -5.49
CA VAL A 327 5.51 -5.36 -5.55
C VAL A 327 6.33 -6.42 -6.27
N GLN A 328 6.98 -6.06 -7.38
CA GLN A 328 7.71 -7.01 -8.22
C GLN A 328 9.03 -6.44 -8.73
N ASN A 329 10.06 -7.27 -8.81
CA ASN A 329 11.34 -6.92 -9.45
C ASN A 329 11.98 -5.64 -8.88
N VAL A 330 11.92 -5.43 -7.57
CA VAL A 330 12.50 -4.26 -6.92
C VAL A 330 13.85 -4.58 -6.28
N ARG A 331 14.69 -3.56 -6.13
CA ARG A 331 15.97 -3.65 -5.46
C ARG A 331 15.97 -2.74 -4.23
N PHE A 332 16.06 -3.36 -3.08
CA PHE A 332 16.20 -2.67 -1.80
C PHE A 332 17.70 -2.52 -1.47
N LEU A 333 18.22 -1.30 -1.44
CA LEU A 333 19.67 -1.06 -1.39
C LEU A 333 20.12 -0.33 -0.13
N ALA A 334 19.20 0.01 0.77
CA ALA A 334 19.52 0.59 2.08
C ALA A 334 18.32 0.50 3.04
N ASP A 335 18.61 0.60 4.34
CA ASP A 335 17.71 0.65 5.49
C ASP A 335 16.72 -0.54 5.60
N ASP A 336 15.44 -0.33 5.82
CA ASP A 336 14.44 -1.39 6.00
C ASP A 336 13.73 -1.66 4.66
N ALA A 337 13.74 -2.91 4.17
CA ALA A 337 13.20 -3.18 2.84
C ALA A 337 11.68 -2.98 2.78
N ILE A 338 10.92 -3.70 3.62
CA ILE A 338 9.45 -3.64 3.62
C ILE A 338 8.93 -3.54 5.05
N ALA A 339 8.14 -2.51 5.29
CA ALA A 339 7.43 -2.32 6.54
C ALA A 339 5.90 -2.40 6.35
N LEU A 340 5.23 -3.09 7.25
CA LEU A 340 3.79 -3.01 7.43
C LEU A 340 3.51 -2.27 8.76
N GLY A 341 2.81 -1.15 8.67
CA GLY A 341 2.55 -0.29 9.82
C GLY A 341 3.69 0.70 10.09
N SER A 342 3.77 1.28 11.31
CA SER A 342 2.90 1.03 12.47
C SER A 342 1.52 1.72 12.38
N GLU A 343 1.36 2.73 11.57
CA GLU A 343 0.13 3.49 11.35
C GLU A 343 -0.83 2.70 10.43
N ALA A 344 -1.46 1.64 10.94
CA ALA A 344 -2.28 0.75 10.12
C ALA A 344 -3.66 0.45 10.75
N SER A 345 -4.25 1.43 11.42
CA SER A 345 -5.53 1.26 12.14
C SER A 345 -6.71 0.94 11.21
N GLY A 346 -6.64 1.32 9.93
CA GLY A 346 -7.64 0.98 8.93
C GLY A 346 -7.48 -0.43 8.32
N GLY A 347 -6.37 -1.13 8.65
CA GLY A 347 -6.08 -2.47 8.14
C GLY A 347 -5.18 -2.49 6.88
N VAL A 348 -4.53 -3.63 6.65
CA VAL A 348 -3.71 -3.91 5.46
C VAL A 348 -4.03 -5.32 4.98
N ARG A 349 -4.34 -5.50 3.71
CA ARG A 349 -4.66 -6.82 3.17
C ARG A 349 -4.34 -6.97 1.68
N ASN A 350 -4.18 -8.21 1.24
CA ASN A 350 -3.88 -8.54 -0.15
C ASN A 350 -2.59 -7.85 -0.62
N VAL A 351 -1.47 -8.12 0.05
CA VAL A 351 -0.14 -7.61 -0.31
C VAL A 351 0.68 -8.76 -0.87
N PHE A 352 1.20 -8.56 -2.07
CA PHE A 352 1.97 -9.55 -2.81
C PHE A 352 3.35 -8.98 -3.14
N VAL A 353 4.40 -9.63 -2.66
CA VAL A 353 5.79 -9.22 -2.91
C VAL A 353 6.54 -10.38 -3.52
N GLU A 354 7.11 -10.19 -4.72
CA GLU A 354 7.84 -11.27 -5.37
C GLU A 354 9.04 -10.81 -6.21
N ASN A 355 9.94 -11.76 -6.46
CA ASN A 355 11.05 -11.63 -7.42
C ASN A 355 11.94 -10.41 -7.14
N SER A 356 12.31 -10.18 -5.90
CA SER A 356 13.02 -8.98 -5.48
C SER A 356 14.30 -9.31 -4.73
N ILE A 357 15.23 -8.36 -4.70
CA ILE A 357 16.52 -8.54 -4.02
C ILE A 357 16.79 -7.39 -3.06
N GLY A 358 17.59 -7.66 -2.03
CA GLY A 358 18.02 -6.65 -1.07
C GLY A 358 19.49 -6.76 -0.73
N GLU A 359 20.16 -5.62 -0.66
CA GLU A 359 21.58 -5.51 -0.31
C GLU A 359 21.78 -4.32 0.63
N ASN A 360 22.72 -4.42 1.56
CA ASN A 360 23.06 -3.36 2.52
C ASN A 360 21.86 -2.89 3.37
N LEU A 361 20.93 -3.79 3.66
CA LEU A 361 19.75 -3.48 4.46
C LEU A 361 20.08 -3.48 5.95
N ARG A 362 19.33 -2.70 6.71
CA ARG A 362 19.28 -2.76 8.17
C ARG A 362 18.28 -3.83 8.65
N LYS A 363 17.13 -3.96 7.97
CA LYS A 363 16.13 -5.00 8.16
C LYS A 363 15.61 -5.50 6.82
N GLY A 364 15.21 -6.76 6.78
CA GLY A 364 14.47 -7.31 5.64
C GLY A 364 12.98 -6.96 5.74
N PHE A 365 12.27 -7.59 6.67
CA PHE A 365 10.85 -7.34 6.90
C PHE A 365 10.61 -6.80 8.30
N TYR A 366 9.80 -5.74 8.38
CA TYR A 366 9.43 -5.13 9.64
C TYR A 366 7.92 -4.90 9.75
N PHE A 367 7.21 -5.87 10.32
CA PHE A 367 5.77 -5.78 10.55
C PHE A 367 5.53 -5.34 11.98
N LYS A 368 4.96 -4.15 12.14
CA LYS A 368 4.94 -3.43 13.41
C LYS A 368 3.57 -2.85 13.72
N ALA A 369 3.03 -3.20 14.89
CA ALA A 369 1.81 -2.64 15.43
C ALA A 369 1.86 -2.58 16.96
N ASN A 370 0.87 -1.99 17.59
CA ASN A 370 0.73 -2.02 19.04
C ASN A 370 -0.72 -2.18 19.46
N ASN A 371 -0.94 -2.54 20.72
CA ASN A 371 -2.26 -2.84 21.30
C ASN A 371 -3.23 -1.64 21.34
N ASN A 372 -2.80 -0.47 20.88
CA ASN A 372 -3.63 0.74 20.87
C ASN A 372 -4.25 1.02 19.50
N ARG A 373 -3.71 0.42 18.43
CA ARG A 373 -4.04 0.78 17.03
C ARG A 373 -5.16 -0.05 16.42
N GLY A 374 -5.36 -1.28 16.86
CA GLY A 374 -6.44 -2.14 16.35
C GLY A 374 -6.28 -2.51 14.88
N SER A 375 -5.04 -2.64 14.42
CA SER A 375 -4.72 -2.95 13.03
C SER A 375 -5.06 -4.40 12.68
N HIS A 376 -5.46 -4.65 11.41
CA HIS A 376 -5.60 -5.98 10.86
C HIS A 376 -4.68 -6.14 9.67
N PHE A 377 -3.77 -7.12 9.73
CA PHE A 377 -2.87 -7.49 8.64
C PHE A 377 -3.22 -8.91 8.22
N GLU A 378 -3.72 -9.07 7.01
CA GLU A 378 -4.12 -10.38 6.49
C GLU A 378 -3.84 -10.54 4.99
N HIS A 379 -3.65 -11.79 4.56
CA HIS A 379 -3.35 -12.13 3.16
C HIS A 379 -2.09 -11.43 2.64
N ILE A 380 -0.98 -11.64 3.36
CA ILE A 380 0.33 -11.14 2.96
C ILE A 380 1.13 -12.30 2.37
N ARG A 381 1.56 -12.15 1.14
CA ARG A 381 2.26 -13.18 0.37
C ARG A 381 3.62 -12.66 -0.09
N ILE A 382 4.67 -13.35 0.26
CA ILE A 382 6.06 -12.96 -0.02
C ILE A 382 6.77 -14.17 -0.59
N ARG A 383 7.30 -14.07 -1.82
CA ARG A 383 8.03 -15.18 -2.43
C ARG A 383 9.19 -14.77 -3.32
N ASN A 384 10.14 -15.68 -3.50
CA ASN A 384 11.26 -15.52 -4.42
C ASN A 384 12.08 -14.25 -4.11
N LEU A 385 12.46 -14.05 -2.86
CA LEU A 385 13.31 -12.94 -2.47
C LEU A 385 14.69 -13.43 -2.01
N THR A 386 15.71 -12.65 -2.35
CA THR A 386 17.06 -12.88 -1.88
C THR A 386 17.60 -11.63 -1.23
N PHE A 387 17.93 -11.71 0.06
CA PHE A 387 18.58 -10.64 0.79
C PHE A 387 20.02 -11.02 1.13
N GLY A 388 20.94 -10.09 0.94
CA GLY A 388 22.32 -10.23 1.40
C GLY A 388 22.45 -10.09 2.92
N ASP A 389 23.71 -10.06 3.39
CA ASP A 389 24.00 -9.77 4.78
C ASP A 389 23.45 -8.40 5.18
N LEU A 390 22.78 -8.33 6.34
CA LEU A 390 22.35 -7.04 6.87
C LEU A 390 23.58 -6.24 7.32
N ALA A 391 23.54 -4.95 7.11
CA ALA A 391 24.66 -4.04 7.34
C ALA A 391 24.24 -2.84 8.21
N ASP A 392 25.21 -2.21 8.83
CA ASP A 392 25.02 -0.89 9.41
C ASP A 392 24.81 0.11 8.27
N VAL A 393 23.73 0.85 8.34
CA VAL A 393 23.42 1.87 7.33
C VAL A 393 24.05 3.21 7.67
N PRO A 394 24.12 4.16 6.73
CA PRO A 394 24.54 5.52 7.04
C PRO A 394 23.84 6.07 8.30
N GLU A 395 24.42 7.05 8.98
CA GLU A 395 23.87 7.68 10.20
C GLU A 395 23.96 6.84 11.48
N ASN A 396 24.84 5.83 11.53
CA ASN A 396 25.05 4.97 12.70
C ASN A 396 23.82 4.15 13.14
N ARG A 397 22.91 3.86 12.21
CA ARG A 397 21.83 2.90 12.45
C ARG A 397 22.37 1.50 12.24
N ARG A 398 22.34 0.69 13.29
CA ARG A 398 22.87 -0.68 13.24
C ARG A 398 21.93 -1.62 12.48
N LYS A 399 22.52 -2.61 11.82
CA LYS A 399 21.76 -3.78 11.32
C LYS A 399 20.93 -4.40 12.45
N LEU A 400 19.81 -4.97 12.12
CA LEU A 400 18.88 -5.56 13.09
C LEU A 400 18.40 -6.97 12.66
N ASN A 401 17.19 -7.09 12.19
CA ASN A 401 16.52 -8.37 12.06
C ASN A 401 16.16 -8.66 10.60
N MET A 402 16.31 -9.93 10.17
CA MET A 402 15.92 -10.31 8.82
C MET A 402 14.39 -10.33 8.68
N ILE A 403 13.71 -11.00 9.62
CA ILE A 403 12.25 -10.99 9.69
C ILE A 403 11.85 -10.61 11.11
N GLU A 404 11.17 -9.49 11.26
CA GLU A 404 10.62 -9.03 12.54
C GLU A 404 9.12 -8.76 12.42
N VAL A 405 8.32 -9.43 13.27
CA VAL A 405 6.90 -9.15 13.43
C VAL A 405 6.65 -8.85 14.92
N THR A 406 6.05 -7.70 15.22
CA THR A 406 5.76 -7.33 16.60
C THR A 406 4.40 -6.66 16.77
N THR A 407 3.66 -7.07 17.80
CA THR A 407 2.44 -6.40 18.27
C THR A 407 2.69 -5.49 19.48
N ASN A 408 3.98 -5.24 19.80
CA ASN A 408 4.40 -4.41 20.93
C ASN A 408 5.30 -3.24 20.49
N TYR A 409 5.04 -2.68 19.32
CA TYR A 409 5.80 -1.55 18.79
C TYR A 409 5.36 -0.25 19.46
N ASP A 410 6.31 0.55 19.97
CA ASP A 410 6.15 1.90 20.51
C ASP A 410 4.79 2.19 21.16
N SER A 411 4.58 1.65 22.35
CA SER A 411 3.33 1.75 23.12
C SER A 411 3.14 3.11 23.83
N ALA A 412 3.94 4.13 23.55
CA ALA A 412 3.80 5.45 24.13
C ALA A 412 2.56 6.16 23.58
N GLY A 413 1.52 6.28 24.38
CA GLY A 413 0.30 7.00 24.01
C GLY A 413 -0.94 6.58 24.77
N VAL A 414 -2.10 7.07 24.34
CA VAL A 414 -3.41 6.73 24.91
C VAL A 414 -3.68 5.24 24.66
N VAL A 415 -4.05 4.53 25.71
CA VAL A 415 -4.35 3.09 25.65
C VAL A 415 -5.79 2.92 25.15
N TYR A 416 -5.95 2.49 23.91
CA TYR A 416 -7.18 1.86 23.46
C TYR A 416 -6.98 0.35 23.59
N ASP A 417 -7.93 -0.35 24.19
CA ASP A 417 -7.89 -1.83 24.26
C ASP A 417 -8.33 -2.41 22.90
N ARG A 418 -7.45 -2.27 21.89
CA ARG A 418 -7.66 -2.73 20.52
C ARG A 418 -6.41 -3.43 20.03
N PRO A 419 -6.19 -4.67 20.42
CA PRO A 419 -5.03 -5.43 20.00
C PRO A 419 -5.01 -5.62 18.47
N PRO A 420 -3.86 -5.45 17.83
CA PRO A 420 -3.72 -5.72 16.40
C PRO A 420 -3.76 -7.23 16.12
N GLU A 421 -4.14 -7.60 14.90
CA GLU A 421 -4.05 -8.96 14.40
C GLU A 421 -3.08 -9.04 13.22
N PHE A 422 -2.12 -9.97 13.31
CA PHE A 422 -1.33 -10.43 12.18
C PHE A 422 -1.71 -11.87 11.92
N LYS A 423 -2.22 -12.18 10.73
CA LYS A 423 -2.67 -13.52 10.37
C LYS A 423 -2.62 -13.76 8.86
N ASP A 424 -2.55 -15.02 8.48
CA ASP A 424 -2.47 -15.48 7.09
C ASP A 424 -1.33 -14.79 6.33
N ILE A 425 -0.12 -14.94 6.85
CA ILE A 425 1.10 -14.36 6.32
C ILE A 425 2.03 -15.49 5.88
N ARG A 426 2.50 -15.46 4.63
CA ARG A 426 3.34 -16.49 4.06
C ARG A 426 4.65 -15.94 3.54
N PHE A 427 5.74 -16.59 3.91
CA PHE A 427 7.08 -16.41 3.37
C PHE A 427 7.47 -17.68 2.63
N GLU A 428 7.69 -17.59 1.33
CA GLU A 428 7.94 -18.74 0.45
C GLU A 428 9.21 -18.50 -0.37
N ASN A 429 10.11 -19.47 -0.44
CA ASN A 429 11.35 -19.38 -1.20
C ASN A 429 12.12 -18.07 -0.94
N LEU A 430 12.55 -17.90 0.31
CA LEU A 430 13.26 -16.73 0.78
C LEU A 430 14.67 -17.10 1.21
N THR A 431 15.66 -16.38 0.69
CA THR A 431 17.04 -16.50 1.15
C THR A 431 17.48 -15.20 1.81
N GLY A 432 18.00 -15.27 3.03
CA GLY A 432 18.54 -14.13 3.78
C GLY A 432 19.97 -14.34 4.21
N GLY A 433 20.77 -13.27 4.26
CA GLY A 433 22.12 -13.29 4.80
C GLY A 433 22.16 -13.20 6.33
N SER A 434 23.32 -12.85 6.88
CA SER A 434 23.54 -12.70 8.32
C SER A 434 22.82 -11.48 8.89
N SER A 435 22.39 -11.56 10.17
CA SER A 435 21.65 -10.50 10.85
C SER A 435 21.88 -10.56 12.35
N ILE A 436 21.31 -9.63 13.13
CA ILE A 436 21.30 -9.77 14.59
C ILE A 436 20.35 -10.89 15.00
N TYR A 437 19.09 -10.79 14.59
CA TYR A 437 18.11 -11.87 14.75
C TYR A 437 17.63 -12.32 13.35
N PRO A 438 17.88 -13.55 12.92
CA PRO A 438 17.30 -14.08 11.69
C PRO A 438 15.78 -14.04 11.71
N LEU A 439 15.16 -14.48 12.82
CA LEU A 439 13.73 -14.47 13.03
C LEU A 439 13.37 -13.93 14.40
N LYS A 440 12.48 -12.93 14.44
CA LYS A 440 11.97 -12.33 15.66
C LYS A 440 10.46 -12.15 15.56
N LEU A 441 9.70 -13.05 16.17
CA LEU A 441 8.24 -13.03 16.23
C LEU A 441 7.83 -12.74 17.67
N GLU A 442 7.28 -11.55 17.91
CA GLU A 442 6.86 -11.11 19.25
C GLU A 442 5.42 -10.62 19.24
N GLY A 443 4.49 -11.49 19.59
CA GLY A 443 3.12 -11.15 19.93
C GLY A 443 3.00 -10.55 21.34
N THR A 444 1.77 -10.38 21.77
CA THR A 444 1.39 -10.14 23.15
C THR A 444 0.26 -11.12 23.53
N LYS A 445 0.00 -11.28 24.82
CA LYS A 445 -1.10 -12.16 25.28
C LYS A 445 -2.49 -11.75 24.78
N GLN A 446 -2.68 -10.46 24.48
CA GLN A 446 -3.91 -9.94 23.88
C GLN A 446 -3.93 -10.05 22.35
N SER A 447 -2.74 -10.18 21.74
CA SER A 447 -2.56 -10.21 20.30
C SER A 447 -1.51 -11.26 19.94
N LEU A 448 -1.92 -12.52 19.95
CA LEU A 448 -1.07 -13.63 19.53
C LEU A 448 -0.83 -13.53 18.01
N LEU A 449 0.41 -13.80 17.60
CA LEU A 449 0.71 -14.00 16.18
C LEU A 449 0.18 -15.39 15.77
N ARG A 450 -0.53 -15.46 14.64
CA ARG A 450 -1.18 -16.69 14.16
C ARG A 450 -1.22 -16.80 12.65
N ASP A 451 -1.38 -18.02 12.16
CA ASP A 451 -1.53 -18.31 10.75
C ASP A 451 -0.34 -17.83 9.91
N PHE A 452 0.88 -18.14 10.36
CA PHE A 452 2.11 -17.88 9.61
C PHE A 452 2.62 -19.16 8.95
N VAL A 453 3.06 -19.01 7.70
CA VAL A 453 3.74 -20.08 6.95
C VAL A 453 5.13 -19.59 6.56
N PHE A 454 6.13 -20.39 6.88
CA PHE A 454 7.52 -20.22 6.45
C PHE A 454 7.87 -21.48 5.63
N ASP A 455 7.96 -21.30 4.32
CA ASP A 455 8.15 -22.39 3.37
C ASP A 455 9.40 -22.16 2.52
N ASP A 456 10.35 -23.10 2.55
CA ASP A 456 11.64 -22.97 1.87
C ASP A 456 12.35 -21.63 2.23
N VAL A 457 12.54 -21.38 3.54
CA VAL A 457 13.19 -20.17 4.06
C VAL A 457 14.57 -20.51 4.61
N ASP A 458 15.63 -19.94 4.01
CA ASP A 458 17.00 -20.12 4.47
C ASP A 458 17.64 -18.77 4.84
N ILE A 459 17.98 -18.58 6.11
CA ILE A 459 18.58 -17.34 6.63
C ILE A 459 19.97 -17.64 7.18
N GLY A 460 20.91 -16.73 6.92
CA GLY A 460 22.29 -16.83 7.40
C GLY A 460 22.43 -16.73 8.92
N VAL A 461 23.65 -16.56 9.37
CA VAL A 461 24.00 -16.60 10.80
C VAL A 461 23.36 -15.44 11.57
N GLY A 462 22.76 -15.75 12.71
CA GLY A 462 22.31 -14.78 13.70
C GLY A 462 23.38 -14.48 14.75
N GLU A 463 23.56 -13.20 15.12
CA GLU A 463 24.39 -12.82 16.28
C GLU A 463 23.69 -13.16 17.60
N GLN A 464 22.36 -13.23 17.57
CA GLN A 464 21.49 -13.56 18.70
C GLN A 464 20.55 -14.72 18.32
N PRO A 465 20.09 -15.49 19.30
CA PRO A 465 19.08 -16.56 19.07
C PRO A 465 17.78 -16.00 18.48
N ASN A 466 17.14 -16.78 17.61
CA ASN A 466 15.79 -16.48 17.15
C ASN A 466 14.80 -16.41 18.33
N ILE A 467 13.79 -15.55 18.21
CA ILE A 467 12.75 -15.34 19.22
C ILE A 467 11.39 -15.66 18.64
N ILE A 468 10.61 -16.48 19.35
CA ILE A 468 9.19 -16.75 19.08
C ILE A 468 8.45 -16.60 20.41
N LYS A 469 7.61 -15.58 20.53
CA LYS A 469 6.96 -15.26 21.80
C LYS A 469 5.51 -14.85 21.58
N ASP A 470 4.63 -15.30 22.49
CA ASP A 470 3.20 -15.00 22.45
C ASP A 470 2.62 -15.26 21.04
N THR A 471 2.79 -16.49 20.57
CA THR A 471 2.32 -16.98 19.27
C THR A 471 1.36 -18.16 19.47
N ASP A 472 0.46 -18.34 18.52
CA ASP A 472 -0.38 -19.53 18.44
C ASP A 472 0.36 -20.60 17.62
N PHE A 473 1.12 -21.45 18.30
CA PHE A 473 1.96 -22.44 17.65
C PHE A 473 1.18 -23.48 16.82
N GLU A 474 -0.10 -23.72 17.11
CA GLU A 474 -0.92 -24.66 16.32
C GLU A 474 -1.21 -24.13 14.92
N SER A 475 -1.10 -22.82 14.73
CA SER A 475 -1.28 -22.13 13.44
C SER A 475 0.04 -21.61 12.83
N MET A 476 1.20 -22.04 13.35
CA MET A 476 2.52 -21.66 12.84
C MET A 476 3.14 -22.84 12.09
N PHE A 477 3.37 -22.67 10.80
CA PHE A 477 3.89 -23.73 9.94
C PHE A 477 5.29 -23.42 9.45
N PHE A 478 6.22 -24.32 9.70
CA PHE A 478 7.62 -24.19 9.29
C PHE A 478 7.98 -25.41 8.43
N ARG A 479 8.14 -25.22 7.13
CA ARG A 479 8.58 -26.25 6.19
C ARG A 479 9.92 -25.84 5.59
N ASN A 480 10.92 -26.69 5.69
CA ASN A 480 12.26 -26.41 5.18
C ASN A 480 12.85 -25.04 5.66
N MET A 481 12.54 -24.63 6.89
CA MET A 481 13.12 -23.40 7.43
C MET A 481 14.45 -23.70 8.13
N THR A 482 15.52 -23.08 7.61
CA THR A 482 16.87 -23.21 8.15
C THR A 482 17.45 -21.86 8.56
N VAL A 483 18.35 -21.89 9.56
CA VAL A 483 19.18 -20.77 9.95
C VAL A 483 20.63 -21.24 10.02
N ALA A 484 21.52 -20.63 9.26
CA ALA A 484 22.91 -21.05 9.09
C ALA A 484 23.04 -22.54 8.63
N GLY A 485 22.14 -22.99 7.77
CA GLY A 485 22.09 -24.36 7.25
C GLY A 485 21.58 -25.42 8.24
N GLU A 486 21.14 -25.04 9.43
CA GLU A 486 20.59 -25.93 10.45
C GLU A 486 19.08 -25.70 10.61
N PRO A 487 18.28 -26.72 10.93
CA PRO A 487 16.87 -26.55 11.24
C PRO A 487 16.61 -25.47 12.30
N LEU A 488 15.56 -24.68 12.13
CA LEU A 488 15.24 -23.53 12.99
C LEU A 488 15.26 -23.91 14.48
N LYS A 489 16.00 -23.14 15.27
CA LYS A 489 15.98 -23.12 16.74
C LYS A 489 15.62 -21.74 17.23
N ALA A 490 14.77 -21.62 18.24
CA ALA A 490 14.37 -20.34 18.80
C ALA A 490 14.21 -20.38 20.33
N ASN A 491 14.38 -19.24 20.97
CA ASN A 491 13.93 -19.00 22.34
C ASN A 491 12.42 -18.80 22.32
N VAL A 492 11.69 -19.72 22.96
CA VAL A 492 10.23 -19.71 22.97
C VAL A 492 9.74 -19.14 24.29
N ASP A 493 8.77 -18.22 24.25
CA ASP A 493 8.09 -17.59 25.40
C ASP A 493 9.02 -17.10 26.51
N GLY A 494 10.15 -16.51 26.10
CA GLY A 494 11.12 -15.91 27.01
C GLY A 494 12.08 -16.93 27.65
N SER A 495 12.15 -18.15 27.13
CA SER A 495 13.20 -19.11 27.49
C SER A 495 14.59 -18.59 27.11
N ASP A 496 15.57 -18.72 28.00
CA ASP A 496 16.98 -18.43 27.69
C ASP A 496 17.66 -19.55 26.90
N THR A 497 16.96 -20.66 26.65
CA THR A 497 17.50 -21.82 25.92
C THR A 497 16.72 -22.00 24.62
N ALA A 498 17.43 -21.91 23.49
CA ALA A 498 16.86 -22.18 22.20
C ALA A 498 16.49 -23.65 22.04
N THR A 499 15.25 -23.90 21.66
CA THR A 499 14.74 -25.24 21.33
C THR A 499 14.56 -25.37 19.83
N GLN A 500 14.71 -26.59 19.33
CA GLN A 500 14.43 -26.87 17.92
C GLN A 500 12.93 -26.76 17.66
N ILE A 501 12.55 -25.97 16.67
CA ILE A 501 11.16 -25.83 16.23
C ILE A 501 10.80 -27.03 15.36
N VAL A 502 9.64 -27.61 15.62
CA VAL A 502 9.14 -28.74 14.83
C VAL A 502 8.85 -28.26 13.41
N GLN A 503 9.51 -28.90 12.46
CA GLN A 503 9.22 -28.70 11.04
C GLN A 503 8.05 -29.58 10.63
N THR A 504 7.22 -29.10 9.75
CA THR A 504 6.14 -29.88 9.14
C THR A 504 6.50 -30.27 7.71
N ASN A 505 5.92 -31.36 7.23
CA ASN A 505 5.93 -31.69 5.80
C ASN A 505 4.66 -31.23 5.10
N ASN A 506 3.76 -30.60 5.86
CA ASN A 506 2.48 -30.12 5.39
C ASN A 506 2.37 -28.61 5.62
N THR A 507 1.83 -27.90 4.66
CA THR A 507 1.45 -26.50 4.77
C THR A 507 -0.04 -26.34 4.53
N PRO A 508 -0.73 -25.40 5.20
CA PRO A 508 -2.14 -25.19 4.90
C PRO A 508 -2.31 -24.77 3.44
N PRO A 509 -3.39 -25.19 2.78
CA PRO A 509 -3.69 -24.79 1.42
C PRO A 509 -3.63 -23.27 1.22
N ASP A 510 -3.13 -22.81 0.08
CA ASP A 510 -3.23 -21.41 -0.32
C ASP A 510 -4.59 -21.17 -0.97
N VAL A 511 -5.37 -20.21 -0.44
CA VAL A 511 -6.80 -20.06 -0.72
C VAL A 511 -7.12 -18.69 -1.30
N TYR A 512 -8.01 -18.66 -2.27
CA TYR A 512 -8.59 -17.45 -2.84
C TYR A 512 -10.12 -17.53 -2.81
N ALA A 513 -10.79 -16.60 -2.18
CA ALA A 513 -12.25 -16.58 -2.01
C ALA A 513 -12.98 -15.71 -3.06
N GLY A 514 -12.28 -15.21 -4.06
CA GLY A 514 -12.82 -14.26 -5.04
C GLY A 514 -12.58 -12.81 -4.68
N GLU A 515 -13.09 -11.91 -5.53
CA GLU A 515 -12.93 -10.47 -5.40
C GLU A 515 -13.99 -9.84 -4.50
N GLU A 516 -13.64 -8.70 -3.91
CA GLU A 516 -14.59 -7.87 -3.17
C GLU A 516 -15.68 -7.34 -4.08
N GLN A 517 -16.91 -7.29 -3.59
CA GLN A 517 -18.06 -6.91 -4.38
C GLN A 517 -18.94 -5.88 -3.67
N ILE A 518 -19.63 -5.06 -4.47
CA ILE A 518 -20.67 -4.15 -4.00
C ILE A 518 -22.01 -4.63 -4.56
N VAL A 519 -22.98 -4.86 -3.69
CA VAL A 519 -24.30 -5.37 -4.02
C VAL A 519 -25.37 -4.31 -3.74
N GLN A 520 -26.29 -4.08 -4.70
CA GLN A 520 -27.45 -3.21 -4.52
C GLN A 520 -28.70 -4.08 -4.30
N LEU A 521 -29.26 -4.10 -3.10
CA LEU A 521 -30.43 -4.93 -2.76
C LEU A 521 -31.64 -4.64 -3.63
N SER A 522 -31.83 -3.40 -4.09
CA SER A 522 -32.93 -3.01 -4.97
C SER A 522 -32.91 -3.74 -6.32
N ASN A 523 -31.78 -4.22 -6.76
CA ASN A 523 -31.60 -4.84 -8.07
C ASN A 523 -31.37 -6.36 -7.98
N LYS A 524 -30.59 -6.80 -7.02
CA LYS A 524 -30.21 -8.20 -6.86
C LYS A 524 -29.64 -8.39 -5.45
N ASN A 525 -30.17 -9.37 -4.72
CA ASN A 525 -29.67 -9.70 -3.40
C ASN A 525 -28.75 -10.92 -3.39
N THR A 526 -28.31 -11.39 -4.54
CA THR A 526 -27.55 -12.63 -4.69
C THR A 526 -26.36 -12.40 -5.60
N ILE A 527 -25.20 -12.91 -5.20
CA ILE A 527 -23.95 -12.90 -5.99
C ILE A 527 -23.36 -14.30 -6.08
N TRP A 528 -22.43 -14.49 -7.01
CA TRP A 528 -21.55 -15.64 -7.04
C TRP A 528 -20.20 -15.30 -6.42
N LEU A 529 -19.74 -16.17 -5.51
CA LEU A 529 -18.36 -16.24 -5.07
C LEU A 529 -17.71 -17.44 -5.77
N ARG A 530 -16.54 -17.21 -6.33
CA ARG A 530 -15.75 -18.21 -7.01
C ARG A 530 -14.39 -18.29 -6.33
N GLY A 531 -14.19 -19.36 -5.59
CA GLY A 531 -12.94 -19.63 -4.91
C GLY A 531 -11.92 -20.32 -5.79
N ASP A 532 -10.70 -20.33 -5.33
CA ASP A 532 -9.61 -21.19 -5.80
C ASP A 532 -8.78 -21.65 -4.61
N ALA A 533 -8.13 -22.79 -4.70
CA ALA A 533 -7.24 -23.25 -3.67
C ALA A 533 -6.18 -24.19 -4.25
N VAL A 534 -4.96 -24.07 -3.75
CA VAL A 534 -3.84 -24.93 -4.12
C VAL A 534 -3.21 -25.48 -2.85
N ASP A 535 -3.02 -26.76 -2.84
CA ASP A 535 -2.22 -27.47 -1.87
C ASP A 535 -0.89 -27.87 -2.49
N VAL A 536 0.22 -27.52 -1.83
CA VAL A 536 1.58 -27.75 -2.35
C VAL A 536 1.91 -29.25 -2.35
N GLU A 537 1.38 -29.98 -1.39
CA GLU A 537 1.54 -31.42 -1.23
C GLU A 537 0.57 -32.22 -2.11
N ASN A 538 -0.40 -31.54 -2.78
CA ASN A 538 -1.47 -32.13 -3.59
C ASN A 538 -2.42 -33.06 -2.82
N ASP A 539 -2.72 -32.70 -1.59
CA ASP A 539 -3.68 -33.41 -0.77
C ASP A 539 -5.13 -33.17 -1.21
N SER A 540 -6.05 -34.00 -0.75
CA SER A 540 -7.47 -33.84 -1.09
C SER A 540 -8.10 -32.71 -0.28
N LEU A 541 -8.68 -31.71 -0.95
CA LEU A 541 -9.21 -30.51 -0.33
C LEU A 541 -10.70 -30.64 0.03
N ILE A 542 -11.04 -30.14 1.21
CA ILE A 542 -12.42 -29.96 1.70
C ILE A 542 -12.69 -28.47 1.84
N TYR A 543 -13.80 -28.00 1.30
CA TYR A 543 -14.17 -26.58 1.22
C TYR A 543 -15.32 -26.27 2.16
N ILE A 544 -15.26 -25.11 2.84
CA ILE A 544 -16.37 -24.60 3.66
C ILE A 544 -16.45 -23.09 3.54
N TRP A 545 -17.57 -22.59 3.02
CA TRP A 545 -17.91 -21.17 3.07
C TRP A 545 -18.66 -20.83 4.35
N GLU A 546 -18.28 -19.73 4.97
CA GLU A 546 -18.96 -19.19 6.14
C GLU A 546 -19.01 -17.66 6.13
N ALA A 547 -19.95 -17.10 6.87
CA ALA A 547 -19.92 -15.69 7.25
C ALA A 547 -19.19 -15.56 8.58
N VAL A 548 -18.20 -14.68 8.62
CA VAL A 548 -17.36 -14.49 9.81
C VAL A 548 -17.93 -13.35 10.64
N PRO A 549 -18.20 -13.56 11.95
CA PRO A 549 -18.64 -12.51 12.84
C PRO A 549 -17.68 -11.33 12.86
N ALA A 550 -18.22 -10.12 12.98
CA ALA A 550 -17.40 -8.95 13.21
C ALA A 550 -16.88 -8.93 14.65
N ALA A 551 -15.62 -8.56 14.82
CA ALA A 551 -15.01 -8.48 16.15
C ALA A 551 -15.52 -7.30 16.99
N SER A 552 -16.30 -6.36 16.43
CA SER A 552 -16.83 -5.19 17.14
C SER A 552 -18.17 -4.72 16.57
N GLU A 553 -19.02 -4.15 17.44
CA GLU A 553 -20.22 -3.42 17.02
C GLU A 553 -19.85 -2.24 16.12
N GLY A 554 -20.73 -1.90 15.17
CA GLY A 554 -20.55 -0.98 14.07
C GLY A 554 -19.74 0.29 14.35
N ILE A 555 -19.12 0.79 13.30
CA ILE A 555 -18.21 1.93 13.34
C ILE A 555 -18.93 3.14 12.78
N SER A 556 -19.02 4.22 13.58
CA SER A 556 -19.44 5.52 13.07
C SER A 556 -18.35 6.09 12.18
N ILE A 557 -18.66 6.41 10.93
CA ILE A 557 -17.71 6.95 9.93
C ILE A 557 -17.90 8.46 9.69
N GLY A 558 -18.76 9.11 10.43
CA GLY A 558 -19.06 10.53 10.32
C GLY A 558 -20.55 10.84 10.47
N GLU A 559 -20.89 12.09 10.23
CA GLU A 559 -22.27 12.57 10.19
C GLU A 559 -22.68 12.83 8.73
N ASP A 560 -23.94 12.58 8.42
CA ASP A 560 -24.52 12.97 7.13
C ASP A 560 -24.79 14.49 7.09
N THR A 561 -25.31 14.98 5.98
CA THR A 561 -25.65 16.41 5.79
C THR A 561 -26.69 16.94 6.77
N ASN A 562 -27.34 16.07 7.56
CA ASN A 562 -28.34 16.41 8.57
C ASN A 562 -27.75 16.34 9.99
N GLY A 563 -26.50 15.93 10.16
CA GLY A 563 -25.86 15.73 11.46
C GLY A 563 -26.16 14.37 12.08
N ASP A 564 -26.72 13.42 11.31
CA ASP A 564 -26.94 12.06 11.77
C ASP A 564 -25.66 11.21 11.59
N SER A 565 -25.29 10.47 12.63
CA SER A 565 -24.11 9.60 12.61
C SER A 565 -24.24 8.51 11.54
N ILE A 566 -23.34 8.52 10.55
CA ILE A 566 -23.24 7.45 9.58
C ILE A 566 -22.48 6.30 10.23
N THR A 567 -23.21 5.26 10.60
CA THR A 567 -22.64 4.04 11.19
C THR A 567 -22.57 2.97 10.11
N PHE A 568 -21.38 2.50 9.76
CA PHE A 568 -21.23 1.23 9.05
C PHE A 568 -21.32 0.12 10.09
N ALA A 569 -22.45 -0.55 10.13
CA ALA A 569 -22.57 -1.79 10.87
C ALA A 569 -22.00 -2.93 10.02
N PHE A 570 -21.12 -3.72 10.59
CA PHE A 570 -20.92 -5.06 10.07
C PHE A 570 -22.26 -5.78 10.16
N ALA A 571 -22.62 -6.45 9.07
CA ALA A 571 -23.89 -7.15 9.02
C ALA A 571 -23.88 -8.36 9.96
N ASP A 572 -25.05 -8.69 10.47
CA ASP A 572 -25.28 -9.95 11.20
C ASP A 572 -24.92 -11.13 10.27
N GLU A 573 -24.01 -11.98 10.68
CA GLU A 573 -23.62 -13.18 9.94
C GLU A 573 -24.81 -14.10 9.62
N ASN A 574 -25.89 -14.00 10.38
CA ASN A 574 -27.11 -14.76 10.14
C ASN A 574 -28.00 -14.16 9.02
N ALA A 575 -27.70 -12.96 8.54
CA ALA A 575 -28.42 -12.30 7.45
C ALA A 575 -27.86 -12.67 6.07
N VAL A 576 -27.14 -13.77 5.96
CA VAL A 576 -26.56 -14.28 4.71
C VAL A 576 -26.73 -15.80 4.62
N SER A 577 -26.95 -16.30 3.40
CA SER A 577 -27.06 -17.73 3.15
C SER A 577 -26.25 -18.16 1.93
N PHE A 578 -25.69 -19.37 1.99
CA PHE A 578 -24.89 -19.99 0.93
C PHE A 578 -25.66 -21.13 0.29
N SER A 579 -25.73 -21.18 -1.04
CA SER A 579 -26.42 -22.24 -1.77
C SER A 579 -25.63 -23.54 -1.82
N ASN A 580 -24.32 -23.46 -1.77
CA ASN A 580 -23.39 -24.59 -1.80
C ASN A 580 -22.17 -24.27 -0.89
N PRO A 581 -22.33 -24.37 0.44
CA PRO A 581 -21.26 -23.99 1.35
C PRO A 581 -20.04 -24.91 1.27
N ASP A 582 -20.20 -26.13 0.81
CA ASP A 582 -19.14 -27.16 0.75
C ASP A 582 -18.45 -27.21 -0.63
N GLY A 583 -18.75 -26.28 -1.51
CA GLY A 583 -18.16 -26.21 -2.85
C GLY A 583 -17.14 -25.11 -3.01
N LEU A 584 -16.23 -25.26 -3.96
CA LEU A 584 -15.25 -24.21 -4.30
C LEU A 584 -15.93 -22.90 -4.76
N SER A 585 -17.12 -22.99 -5.35
CA SER A 585 -17.95 -21.85 -5.72
C SER A 585 -19.32 -21.95 -5.10
N THR A 586 -19.86 -20.82 -4.66
CA THR A 586 -21.19 -20.75 -4.03
C THR A 586 -21.95 -19.51 -4.45
N GLN A 587 -23.26 -19.60 -4.43
CA GLN A 587 -24.13 -18.44 -4.56
C GLN A 587 -24.47 -17.93 -3.15
N VAL A 588 -24.33 -16.66 -2.93
CA VAL A 588 -24.58 -15.99 -1.65
C VAL A 588 -25.76 -15.07 -1.76
N THR A 589 -26.72 -15.20 -0.85
CA THR A 589 -27.91 -14.35 -0.77
C THR A 589 -27.87 -13.52 0.52
N PHE A 590 -28.18 -12.22 0.40
CA PHE A 590 -28.14 -11.27 1.51
C PHE A 590 -29.55 -10.80 1.84
N ASP A 591 -29.89 -10.79 3.12
CA ASP A 591 -31.20 -10.38 3.62
C ASP A 591 -31.22 -8.94 4.16
N ALA A 592 -30.06 -8.36 4.43
CA ALA A 592 -29.90 -7.01 4.98
C ALA A 592 -28.73 -6.23 4.35
N PRO A 593 -28.75 -4.89 4.36
CA PRO A 593 -27.59 -4.10 3.99
C PRO A 593 -26.52 -4.16 5.09
N GLY A 594 -25.25 -3.95 4.72
CA GLY A 594 -24.11 -3.93 5.62
C GLY A 594 -22.84 -4.44 4.96
N ILE A 595 -21.77 -4.53 5.71
CA ILE A 595 -20.51 -5.13 5.24
C ILE A 595 -20.42 -6.56 5.78
N TYR A 596 -20.35 -7.53 4.88
CA TYR A 596 -20.20 -8.94 5.20
C TYR A 596 -18.74 -9.38 5.01
N ARG A 597 -18.25 -10.19 5.94
CA ARG A 597 -16.98 -10.91 5.84
C ARG A 597 -17.29 -12.36 5.47
N LEU A 598 -17.04 -12.73 4.22
CA LEU A 598 -17.32 -14.07 3.70
C LEU A 598 -16.01 -14.82 3.55
N ARG A 599 -15.90 -15.98 4.16
CA ARG A 599 -14.65 -16.74 4.22
C ARG A 599 -14.80 -18.09 3.54
N LEU A 600 -13.84 -18.42 2.69
CA LEU A 600 -13.61 -19.78 2.22
C LEU A 600 -12.51 -20.40 3.09
N ASN A 601 -12.86 -21.45 3.82
CA ASN A 601 -11.91 -22.30 4.50
C ASN A 601 -11.66 -23.53 3.63
N VAL A 602 -10.40 -23.94 3.52
CA VAL A 602 -9.99 -25.12 2.76
C VAL A 602 -9.08 -25.96 3.64
N ASN A 603 -9.47 -27.22 3.87
CA ASN A 603 -8.75 -28.15 4.71
C ASN A 603 -8.22 -29.32 3.88
N ASP A 604 -6.94 -29.65 4.05
CA ASP A 604 -6.23 -30.76 3.38
C ASP A 604 -6.25 -32.08 4.18
N GLY A 605 -6.93 -32.07 5.33
CA GLY A 605 -6.96 -33.18 6.27
C GLY A 605 -5.97 -33.05 7.43
N LEU A 606 -5.01 -32.13 7.36
CA LEU A 606 -3.97 -31.87 8.38
C LEU A 606 -3.98 -30.42 8.83
N ALA A 607 -4.22 -29.48 7.91
CA ALA A 607 -4.23 -28.05 8.17
C ALA A 607 -5.39 -27.35 7.42
N THR A 608 -5.71 -26.13 7.83
CA THR A 608 -6.75 -25.31 7.19
C THR A 608 -6.15 -23.98 6.73
N GLY A 609 -6.20 -23.72 5.42
CA GLY A 609 -6.00 -22.41 4.85
C GLY A 609 -7.32 -21.69 4.68
N TYR A 610 -7.29 -20.38 4.58
CA TYR A 610 -8.51 -19.58 4.33
C TYR A 610 -8.22 -18.28 3.61
N HIS A 611 -9.28 -17.73 2.98
CA HIS A 611 -9.31 -16.37 2.49
C HIS A 611 -10.65 -15.71 2.82
N THR A 612 -10.62 -14.43 3.19
CA THR A 612 -11.82 -13.66 3.52
C THR A 612 -12.03 -12.57 2.48
N VAL A 613 -13.20 -12.53 1.88
CA VAL A 613 -13.63 -11.48 0.96
C VAL A 613 -14.68 -10.59 1.63
N PHE A 614 -14.59 -9.29 1.37
CA PHE A 614 -15.55 -8.32 1.89
C PHE A 614 -16.61 -8.03 0.82
N THR A 615 -17.87 -8.03 1.23
CA THR A 615 -18.99 -7.69 0.36
C THR A 615 -19.80 -6.57 1.00
N GLU A 616 -19.83 -5.42 0.35
CA GLU A 616 -20.67 -4.28 0.77
C GLU A 616 -22.05 -4.40 0.15
N VAL A 617 -23.07 -4.52 0.98
CA VAL A 617 -24.48 -4.61 0.55
C VAL A 617 -25.17 -3.29 0.85
N ARG A 618 -25.60 -2.58 -0.18
CA ARG A 618 -26.26 -1.27 -0.11
C ARG A 618 -27.78 -1.42 -0.37
N ARG A 619 -28.58 -0.50 0.17
CA ARG A 619 -30.03 -0.42 -0.05
C ARG A 619 -30.38 0.03 -1.46
#